data_aad6a3d10d80913635b66a97cce83ff2
#
_entry.id   aad6a3d10d80913635b66a97cce83ff2
#
_cell.length_a   1.000
_cell.length_b   1.000
_cell.length_c   1.000
_cell.angle_alpha   90.00
_cell.angle_beta   90.00
_cell.angle_gamma   90.00
#
_symmetry.space_group_name_H-M   'P 1'
#
loop_
_entity.id
_entity.type
_entity.pdbx_description
1 polymer ?
#
loop_
_entity_poly.entity_id
_entity_poly.type
_entity_poly.pdbx_seq_one_letter_code
_entity_poly.pdbx_strand_id
1 'polypeptide(L)'
;KAYLESQSIFNDYNFSGSNLNVLLDVLAYNTFMQSFYLNQVASESFLDSAQLRDSIISHAKTLNYLPKSQTSARAEVDIEIFPANTPGTITMPKYTQFTTSIDSNSFIFTTDEGRTIQADANGRYYANAVSIYEGEVVTELFQVNTSNTDQRFVLSNPEIDTSSLSVKITTSSSDTSNAEWKSSLTAIGLSGTSNVYYIVPAEGGKYEIQFGDGVLGRPLINGNIVEATYRKCNANVANEAAVFVNSDNIQGHGNVVVTTTSSASGGGFAESNNSIKFNAPKSLAIQDRTVTTDDYKTILKQEFNDIEAINVYGGEEANPPEFGRVLISIDLKNADGIPNSKKKIIEDFVQLRAPLGITPKVIDPSFLYVDVTSKVLYNPNVTTKSDSEIETVVSAAINTHATDTINDFNAKLRVSKLSAAIDAADASILNSENSILLQKKFTPTLNASGNHSLDF
;
A
#
# COMPACT_ATOMS: atom_id res chain seq x y z
N LYS A 1 -3.48 -41.16 -34.77
CA LYS A 1 -3.07 -41.68 -36.09
C LYS A 1 -2.45 -43.06 -35.96
N ALA A 2 -1.49 -43.33 -35.08
CA ALA A 2 -0.82 -44.64 -34.88
C ALA A 2 -1.81 -45.82 -34.66
N TYR A 3 -2.91 -45.63 -33.94
CA TYR A 3 -3.96 -46.63 -33.79
C TYR A 3 -4.65 -46.92 -35.12
N LEU A 4 -4.96 -45.91 -35.94
CA LEU A 4 -5.59 -46.08 -37.26
C LEU A 4 -4.64 -46.77 -38.26
N GLU A 5 -3.34 -46.53 -38.12
CA GLU A 5 -2.30 -47.24 -38.90
C GLU A 5 -2.32 -48.76 -38.70
N SER A 6 -2.66 -49.18 -37.48
CA SER A 6 -2.76 -50.62 -37.16
C SER A 6 -4.03 -51.30 -37.68
N GLN A 7 -5.01 -50.52 -38.23
CA GLN A 7 -6.30 -51.03 -38.71
C GLN A 7 -6.33 -51.06 -40.23
N SER A 8 -6.63 -52.20 -40.82
CA SER A 8 -6.71 -52.39 -42.27
C SER A 8 -7.93 -51.76 -42.95
N ILE A 9 -8.89 -51.23 -42.15
CA ILE A 9 -10.17 -50.70 -42.65
C ILE A 9 -10.03 -49.20 -43.05
N PHE A 10 -9.03 -48.47 -42.52
CA PHE A 10 -8.85 -47.04 -42.74
C PHE A 10 -7.62 -46.80 -43.64
N ASN A 11 -7.84 -46.57 -44.95
CA ASN A 11 -6.73 -46.38 -45.89
C ASN A 11 -6.43 -44.93 -46.23
N ASP A 12 -7.32 -44.00 -45.88
CA ASP A 12 -7.26 -42.60 -46.35
C ASP A 12 -6.90 -41.56 -45.28
N TYR A 13 -6.64 -42.00 -44.05
CA TYR A 13 -6.38 -41.12 -42.91
C TYR A 13 -5.04 -40.33 -43.02
N ASN A 14 -4.09 -40.79 -43.81
CA ASN A 14 -2.80 -40.15 -44.06
C ASN A 14 -2.83 -39.10 -45.18
N PHE A 15 -3.87 -39.04 -45.96
CA PHE A 15 -4.01 -38.07 -47.04
C PHE A 15 -4.41 -36.72 -46.47
N SER A 16 -3.59 -35.68 -46.67
CA SER A 16 -3.78 -34.34 -46.03
C SER A 16 -5.08 -33.65 -46.44
N GLY A 17 -5.65 -33.99 -47.57
CA GLY A 17 -6.95 -33.49 -48.07
C GLY A 17 -8.14 -34.40 -47.77
N SER A 18 -7.93 -35.52 -47.05
CA SER A 18 -8.98 -36.48 -46.74
C SER A 18 -9.91 -35.92 -45.68
N ASN A 19 -11.24 -36.09 -45.87
CA ASN A 19 -12.23 -35.70 -44.86
C ASN A 19 -11.99 -36.38 -43.52
N LEU A 20 -11.48 -37.59 -43.48
CA LEU A 20 -11.14 -38.31 -42.25
C LEU A 20 -9.96 -37.65 -41.52
N ASN A 21 -8.94 -37.20 -42.26
CA ASN A 21 -7.80 -36.50 -41.65
C ASN A 21 -8.22 -35.13 -41.05
N VAL A 22 -9.07 -34.39 -41.77
CA VAL A 22 -9.64 -33.14 -41.27
C VAL A 22 -10.47 -33.37 -39.99
N LEU A 23 -11.29 -34.42 -39.94
CA LEU A 23 -12.05 -34.80 -38.76
C LEU A 23 -11.13 -35.17 -37.58
N LEU A 24 -10.06 -35.90 -37.83
CA LEU A 24 -9.07 -36.25 -36.80
C LEU A 24 -8.36 -35.01 -36.25
N ASP A 25 -8.02 -34.07 -37.13
CA ASP A 25 -7.37 -32.83 -36.70
C ASP A 25 -8.32 -31.94 -35.86
N VAL A 26 -9.60 -31.87 -36.23
CA VAL A 26 -10.64 -31.17 -35.43
C VAL A 26 -10.84 -31.84 -34.07
N LEU A 27 -10.92 -33.19 -34.04
CA LEU A 27 -11.04 -33.93 -32.77
C LEU A 27 -9.80 -33.79 -31.91
N ALA A 28 -8.59 -33.84 -32.50
CA ALA A 28 -7.33 -33.64 -31.79
C ALA A 28 -7.27 -32.20 -31.19
N TYR A 29 -7.64 -31.19 -31.98
CA TYR A 29 -7.73 -29.82 -31.51
C TYR A 29 -8.74 -29.65 -30.35
N ASN A 30 -9.92 -30.24 -30.50
CA ASN A 30 -10.94 -30.20 -29.44
C ASN A 30 -10.44 -30.85 -28.14
N THR A 31 -9.82 -32.03 -28.27
CA THR A 31 -9.25 -32.74 -27.11
C THR A 31 -8.12 -31.93 -26.46
N PHE A 32 -7.26 -31.30 -27.27
CA PHE A 32 -6.22 -30.40 -26.79
C PHE A 32 -6.82 -29.24 -26.01
N MET A 33 -7.83 -28.55 -26.56
CA MET A 33 -8.52 -27.46 -25.91
C MET A 33 -9.20 -27.89 -24.61
N GLN A 34 -9.88 -29.03 -24.60
CA GLN A 34 -10.49 -29.58 -23.38
C GLN A 34 -9.43 -29.91 -22.31
N SER A 35 -8.30 -30.49 -22.69
CA SER A 35 -7.20 -30.78 -21.78
C SER A 35 -6.59 -29.49 -21.22
N PHE A 36 -6.45 -28.47 -22.08
CA PHE A 36 -5.99 -27.15 -21.66
C PHE A 36 -6.93 -26.52 -20.64
N TYR A 37 -8.23 -26.47 -20.92
CA TYR A 37 -9.21 -25.92 -19.97
C TYR A 37 -9.28 -26.72 -18.67
N LEU A 38 -9.19 -28.05 -18.73
CA LEU A 38 -9.16 -28.90 -17.54
C LEU A 38 -7.95 -28.58 -16.66
N ASN A 39 -6.77 -28.47 -17.27
CA ASN A 39 -5.56 -28.09 -16.54
C ASN A 39 -5.66 -26.67 -15.96
N GLN A 40 -6.24 -25.73 -16.70
CA GLN A 40 -6.46 -24.37 -16.21
C GLN A 40 -7.39 -24.38 -14.98
N VAL A 41 -8.54 -25.05 -15.06
CA VAL A 41 -9.48 -25.17 -13.94
C VAL A 41 -8.83 -25.85 -12.74
N ALA A 42 -8.05 -26.90 -12.96
CA ALA A 42 -7.32 -27.59 -11.90
C ALA A 42 -6.30 -26.67 -11.23
N SER A 43 -5.56 -25.88 -12.01
CA SER A 43 -4.60 -24.90 -11.48
C SER A 43 -5.27 -23.80 -10.69
N GLU A 44 -6.40 -23.27 -11.15
CA GLU A 44 -7.16 -22.22 -10.47
C GLU A 44 -7.89 -22.70 -9.20
N SER A 45 -7.99 -24.02 -8.97
CA SER A 45 -8.66 -24.58 -7.80
C SER A 45 -7.88 -24.46 -6.49
N PHE A 46 -6.61 -24.10 -6.54
CA PHE A 46 -5.75 -23.97 -5.36
C PHE A 46 -5.06 -22.61 -5.32
N LEU A 47 -4.96 -21.99 -4.13
CA LEU A 47 -4.33 -20.69 -3.94
C LEU A 47 -2.90 -20.64 -4.49
N ASP A 48 -2.10 -21.67 -4.25
CA ASP A 48 -0.67 -21.69 -4.65
C ASP A 48 -0.50 -21.74 -6.16
N SER A 49 -1.34 -22.48 -6.87
CA SER A 49 -1.23 -22.67 -8.32
C SER A 49 -2.07 -21.71 -9.15
N ALA A 50 -3.05 -21.04 -8.55
CA ALA A 50 -3.92 -20.06 -9.23
C ALA A 50 -3.10 -18.93 -9.85
N GLN A 51 -3.43 -18.52 -11.07
CA GLN A 51 -2.77 -17.44 -11.79
C GLN A 51 -3.66 -16.22 -12.00
N LEU A 52 -4.96 -16.45 -12.13
CA LEU A 52 -5.95 -15.38 -12.28
C LEU A 52 -6.15 -14.66 -10.95
N ARG A 53 -6.09 -13.32 -10.99
CA ARG A 53 -6.24 -12.49 -9.80
C ARG A 53 -7.55 -12.75 -9.06
N ASP A 54 -8.66 -12.88 -9.80
CA ASP A 54 -9.97 -13.12 -9.21
C ASP A 54 -10.07 -14.47 -8.48
N SER A 55 -9.43 -15.51 -9.01
CA SER A 55 -9.31 -16.82 -8.34
C SER A 55 -8.52 -16.70 -7.03
N ILE A 56 -7.36 -16.02 -7.07
CA ILE A 56 -6.50 -15.79 -5.90
C ILE A 56 -7.27 -15.00 -4.83
N ILE A 57 -7.97 -13.93 -5.22
CA ILE A 57 -8.79 -13.12 -4.32
C ILE A 57 -9.93 -13.97 -3.73
N SER A 58 -10.59 -14.80 -4.53
CA SER A 58 -11.64 -15.69 -4.06
C SER A 58 -11.13 -16.68 -3.00
N HIS A 59 -9.95 -17.26 -3.21
CA HIS A 59 -9.31 -18.12 -2.20
C HIS A 59 -8.88 -17.35 -0.95
N ALA A 60 -8.31 -16.14 -1.11
CA ALA A 60 -7.95 -15.28 0.01
C ALA A 60 -9.17 -14.89 0.86
N LYS A 61 -10.31 -14.63 0.22
CA LYS A 61 -11.59 -14.35 0.89
C LYS A 61 -12.03 -15.52 1.77
N THR A 62 -11.85 -16.78 1.35
CA THR A 62 -12.19 -17.95 2.19
C THR A 62 -11.29 -18.06 3.42
N LEU A 63 -10.10 -17.46 3.39
CA LEU A 63 -9.19 -17.34 4.52
C LEU A 63 -9.43 -16.07 5.35
N ASN A 64 -10.52 -15.34 5.09
CA ASN A 64 -10.85 -14.04 5.70
C ASN A 64 -9.73 -13.00 5.52
N TYR A 65 -9.02 -13.05 4.39
CA TYR A 65 -7.96 -12.10 4.05
C TYR A 65 -8.49 -11.06 3.06
N LEU A 66 -8.36 -9.80 3.42
CA LEU A 66 -8.65 -8.66 2.53
C LEU A 66 -7.34 -8.21 1.87
N PRO A 67 -7.15 -8.44 0.56
CA PRO A 67 -5.99 -7.92 -0.13
C PRO A 67 -5.92 -6.40 -0.06
N LYS A 68 -4.71 -5.84 0.08
CA LYS A 68 -4.51 -4.40 0.11
C LYS A 68 -4.93 -3.77 -1.22
N SER A 69 -5.69 -2.69 -1.11
CA SER A 69 -6.02 -1.81 -2.24
C SER A 69 -4.83 -0.95 -2.65
N GLN A 70 -4.99 -0.19 -3.70
CA GLN A 70 -4.12 0.94 -3.96
C GLN A 70 -4.13 1.90 -2.78
N THR A 71 -3.01 2.61 -2.58
CA THR A 71 -2.86 3.65 -1.56
C THR A 71 -2.54 4.98 -2.21
N SER A 72 -3.15 6.03 -1.70
CA SER A 72 -2.92 7.41 -2.12
C SER A 72 -1.57 7.93 -1.62
N ALA A 73 -0.87 8.69 -2.45
CA ALA A 73 0.29 9.45 -2.00
C ALA A 73 -0.16 10.56 -1.04
N ARG A 74 0.58 10.76 0.05
CA ARG A 74 0.31 11.79 1.06
C ARG A 74 1.44 12.80 1.08
N ALA A 75 1.09 14.09 1.11
CA ALA A 75 2.01 15.20 1.36
C ALA A 75 1.56 16.00 2.58
N GLU A 76 2.48 16.77 3.15
CA GLU A 76 2.15 17.77 4.18
C GLU A 76 2.50 19.16 3.68
N VAL A 77 1.56 20.08 3.86
CA VAL A 77 1.69 21.47 3.41
C VAL A 77 1.30 22.44 4.50
N ASP A 78 1.96 23.59 4.50
CA ASP A 78 1.56 24.75 5.27
C ASP A 78 0.79 25.68 4.35
N ILE A 79 -0.33 26.19 4.82
CA ILE A 79 -1.26 27.02 4.03
C ILE A 79 -1.38 28.37 4.70
N GLU A 80 -1.07 29.42 3.96
CA GLU A 80 -1.28 30.80 4.37
C GLU A 80 -2.32 31.47 3.46
N ILE A 81 -3.37 32.04 4.07
CA ILE A 81 -4.48 32.66 3.35
C ILE A 81 -4.42 34.16 3.56
N PHE A 82 -4.53 34.92 2.48
CA PHE A 82 -4.52 36.39 2.49
C PHE A 82 -5.91 36.91 2.08
N PRO A 83 -6.85 37.04 3.03
CA PRO A 83 -8.18 37.55 2.72
C PRO A 83 -8.14 39.05 2.44
N ALA A 84 -9.03 39.53 1.57
CA ALA A 84 -9.16 40.95 1.26
C ALA A 84 -9.76 41.78 2.44
N ASN A 85 -10.44 41.09 3.36
CA ASN A 85 -11.02 41.62 4.59
C ASN A 85 -10.53 40.77 5.77
N THR A 86 -10.70 41.24 7.01
CA THR A 86 -10.27 40.49 8.20
C THR A 86 -11.45 39.72 8.82
N PRO A 87 -11.81 38.51 8.30
CA PRO A 87 -12.85 37.69 8.89
C PRO A 87 -12.41 37.16 10.25
N GLY A 88 -13.34 36.89 11.17
CA GLY A 88 -13.00 36.31 12.46
C GLY A 88 -12.37 34.90 12.34
N THR A 89 -12.88 34.13 11.39
CA THR A 89 -12.41 32.77 11.08
C THR A 89 -12.55 32.50 9.59
N ILE A 90 -11.68 31.63 9.05
CA ILE A 90 -11.78 31.07 7.71
C ILE A 90 -11.94 29.55 7.84
N THR A 91 -12.96 28.98 7.21
CA THR A 91 -13.18 27.54 7.21
C THR A 91 -12.71 26.96 5.89
N MET A 92 -11.70 26.10 5.96
CA MET A 92 -11.28 25.27 4.85
C MET A 92 -12.13 23.98 4.88
N PRO A 93 -12.96 23.72 3.87
CA PRO A 93 -13.81 22.53 3.86
C PRO A 93 -12.99 21.26 3.69
N LYS A 94 -13.58 20.13 4.11
CA LYS A 94 -13.09 18.80 3.76
C LYS A 94 -13.07 18.66 2.22
N TYR A 95 -12.08 17.97 1.70
CA TYR A 95 -11.86 17.77 0.26
C TYR A 95 -11.50 19.04 -0.53
N THR A 96 -10.93 20.05 0.14
CA THR A 96 -10.30 21.18 -0.56
C THR A 96 -9.21 20.68 -1.49
N GLN A 97 -9.22 21.14 -2.74
CA GLN A 97 -8.36 20.61 -3.82
C GLN A 97 -7.09 21.43 -4.01
N PHE A 98 -6.02 20.68 -4.23
CA PHE A 98 -4.70 21.18 -4.64
C PHE A 98 -4.27 20.45 -5.89
N THR A 99 -3.56 21.11 -6.77
CA THR A 99 -3.01 20.50 -7.99
C THR A 99 -1.50 20.54 -7.99
N THR A 100 -0.91 19.54 -8.58
CA THR A 100 0.53 19.45 -8.84
C THR A 100 0.75 18.85 -10.22
N SER A 101 1.96 19.02 -10.77
CA SER A 101 2.35 18.42 -12.05
C SER A 101 3.68 17.69 -11.88
N ILE A 102 3.72 16.44 -12.32
CA ILE A 102 4.92 15.59 -12.39
C ILE A 102 5.04 15.10 -13.84
N ASP A 103 6.17 15.26 -14.48
CA ASP A 103 6.44 14.78 -15.85
C ASP A 103 5.32 15.15 -16.85
N SER A 104 4.80 16.38 -16.77
CA SER A 104 3.69 16.89 -17.59
C SER A 104 2.30 16.28 -17.31
N ASN A 105 2.17 15.40 -16.33
CA ASN A 105 0.89 14.89 -15.86
C ASN A 105 0.40 15.70 -14.65
N SER A 106 -0.88 16.05 -14.65
CA SER A 106 -1.49 16.78 -13.54
C SER A 106 -2.16 15.80 -12.57
N PHE A 107 -1.92 16.01 -11.27
CA PHE A 107 -2.51 15.23 -10.18
C PHE A 107 -3.29 16.15 -9.26
N ILE A 108 -4.40 15.61 -8.73
CA ILE A 108 -5.24 16.29 -7.74
C ILE A 108 -4.92 15.73 -6.37
N PHE A 109 -4.74 16.61 -5.40
CA PHE A 109 -4.61 16.27 -3.99
C PHE A 109 -5.77 16.91 -3.22
N THR A 110 -6.28 16.23 -2.21
CA THR A 110 -7.42 16.73 -1.41
C THR A 110 -7.17 16.55 0.08
N THR A 111 -7.75 17.47 0.89
CA THR A 111 -7.73 17.31 2.36
C THR A 111 -8.75 16.27 2.81
N ASP A 112 -8.43 15.50 3.86
CA ASP A 112 -9.38 14.56 4.49
C ASP A 112 -10.24 15.20 5.57
N GLU A 113 -9.81 16.33 6.10
CA GLU A 113 -10.50 17.03 7.19
C GLU A 113 -10.74 18.47 6.84
N GLY A 114 -11.89 18.99 7.28
CA GLY A 114 -12.13 20.44 7.28
C GLY A 114 -11.40 21.10 8.47
N ARG A 115 -10.87 22.29 8.27
CA ARG A 115 -10.15 23.03 9.31
C ARG A 115 -10.65 24.46 9.41
N THR A 116 -10.94 24.91 10.64
CA THR A 116 -11.26 26.32 10.93
C THR A 116 -9.98 27.04 11.35
N ILE A 117 -9.62 28.07 10.61
CA ILE A 117 -8.39 28.86 10.76
C ILE A 117 -8.78 30.22 11.38
N GLN A 118 -8.12 30.58 12.47
CA GLN A 118 -8.26 31.88 13.10
C GLN A 118 -7.07 32.76 12.74
N ALA A 119 -7.28 34.10 12.77
CA ALA A 119 -6.17 35.02 12.64
C ALA A 119 -5.21 34.87 13.83
N ASP A 120 -3.90 34.85 13.55
CA ASP A 120 -2.88 34.95 14.58
C ASP A 120 -2.80 36.38 15.16
N ALA A 121 -1.90 36.61 16.14
CA ALA A 121 -1.69 37.93 16.75
C ALA A 121 -1.26 39.02 15.74
N ASN A 122 -0.78 38.63 14.56
CA ASN A 122 -0.35 39.52 13.48
C ASN A 122 -1.42 39.67 12.37
N GLY A 123 -2.60 39.08 12.55
CA GLY A 123 -3.68 39.10 11.57
C GLY A 123 -3.47 38.16 10.38
N ARG A 124 -2.61 37.13 10.50
CA ARG A 124 -2.33 36.12 9.47
C ARG A 124 -3.20 34.88 9.70
N TYR A 125 -3.71 34.31 8.62
CA TYR A 125 -4.49 33.06 8.63
C TYR A 125 -3.61 31.92 8.17
N TYR A 126 -3.18 31.08 9.11
CA TYR A 126 -2.17 30.08 8.86
C TYR A 126 -2.60 28.70 9.36
N ALA A 127 -2.50 27.69 8.53
CA ALA A 127 -2.74 26.30 8.87
C ALA A 127 -1.48 25.48 8.61
N ASN A 128 -0.89 24.96 9.68
CA ASN A 128 0.35 24.18 9.64
C ASN A 128 0.06 22.69 9.48
N ALA A 129 0.97 21.97 8.83
CA ALA A 129 1.00 20.53 8.73
C ALA A 129 -0.35 19.96 8.27
N VAL A 130 -0.90 20.54 7.20
CA VAL A 130 -2.14 20.07 6.59
C VAL A 130 -1.79 18.87 5.72
N SER A 131 -2.37 17.70 6.06
CA SER A 131 -2.22 16.50 5.25
C SER A 131 -3.11 16.57 4.02
N ILE A 132 -2.52 16.39 2.86
CA ILE A 132 -3.21 16.29 1.59
C ILE A 132 -2.89 14.95 0.93
N TYR A 133 -3.89 14.36 0.29
CA TYR A 133 -3.81 13.01 -0.28
C TYR A 133 -4.13 13.05 -1.77
N GLU A 134 -3.37 12.31 -2.55
CA GLU A 134 -3.56 12.21 -3.99
C GLU A 134 -4.83 11.44 -4.31
N GLY A 135 -5.55 11.91 -5.32
CA GLY A 135 -6.67 11.22 -5.94
C GLY A 135 -7.94 12.04 -6.02
N GLU A 136 -8.85 11.56 -6.84
CA GLU A 136 -10.18 12.12 -7.05
C GLU A 136 -11.15 11.55 -6.01
N VAL A 137 -11.88 12.42 -5.32
CA VAL A 137 -12.92 12.01 -4.37
C VAL A 137 -14.20 11.69 -5.13
N VAL A 138 -14.63 10.44 -5.02
CA VAL A 138 -15.83 9.90 -5.66
C VAL A 138 -16.86 9.55 -4.59
N THR A 139 -18.11 9.93 -4.81
CA THR A 139 -19.24 9.56 -3.96
C THR A 139 -20.24 8.75 -4.76
N GLU A 140 -20.55 7.54 -4.29
CA GLU A 140 -21.57 6.66 -4.86
C GLU A 140 -22.75 6.51 -3.90
N LEU A 141 -23.96 6.52 -4.47
CA LEU A 141 -25.20 6.41 -3.72
C LEU A 141 -25.91 5.12 -4.09
N PHE A 142 -26.27 4.32 -3.08
CA PHE A 142 -27.03 3.10 -3.27
C PHE A 142 -28.33 3.19 -2.45
N GLN A 143 -29.47 2.97 -3.12
CA GLN A 143 -30.75 2.85 -2.43
C GLN A 143 -30.98 1.41 -1.98
N VAL A 144 -31.26 1.20 -0.71
CA VAL A 144 -31.50 -0.11 -0.13
C VAL A 144 -32.92 -0.59 -0.50
N ASN A 145 -32.97 -1.77 -1.10
CA ASN A 145 -34.21 -2.48 -1.41
C ASN A 145 -34.18 -3.87 -0.75
N THR A 146 -34.79 -4.00 0.41
CA THR A 146 -34.82 -5.28 1.15
C THR A 146 -35.65 -6.37 0.49
N SER A 147 -36.44 -6.05 -0.54
CA SER A 147 -37.14 -7.06 -1.36
C SER A 147 -36.20 -7.78 -2.32
N ASN A 148 -35.03 -7.22 -2.59
CA ASN A 148 -33.97 -7.86 -3.38
C ASN A 148 -32.95 -8.48 -2.44
N THR A 149 -33.05 -9.79 -2.22
CA THR A 149 -32.14 -10.55 -1.33
C THR A 149 -30.69 -10.61 -1.85
N ASP A 150 -30.50 -10.37 -3.13
CA ASP A 150 -29.20 -10.45 -3.80
C ASP A 150 -28.58 -9.06 -4.07
N GLN A 151 -29.12 -8.01 -3.41
CA GLN A 151 -28.59 -6.65 -3.57
C GLN A 151 -27.14 -6.58 -3.04
N ARG A 152 -26.24 -6.10 -3.90
CA ARG A 152 -24.82 -5.91 -3.59
C ARG A 152 -24.45 -4.44 -3.73
N PHE A 153 -23.60 -3.95 -2.82
CA PHE A 153 -23.09 -2.58 -2.81
C PHE A 153 -21.64 -2.57 -3.31
N VAL A 154 -21.47 -2.80 -4.61
CA VAL A 154 -20.16 -2.90 -5.25
C VAL A 154 -19.73 -1.51 -5.72
N LEU A 155 -18.56 -1.06 -5.27
CA LEU A 155 -17.96 0.20 -5.69
C LEU A 155 -17.50 0.09 -7.16
N SER A 156 -17.78 1.13 -7.95
CA SER A 156 -17.60 1.09 -9.41
C SER A 156 -16.14 1.06 -9.84
N ASN A 157 -15.25 1.68 -9.07
CA ASN A 157 -13.83 1.84 -9.41
C ASN A 157 -12.99 0.74 -8.78
N PRO A 158 -12.06 0.10 -9.52
CA PRO A 158 -11.07 -0.83 -8.94
C PRO A 158 -9.86 -0.12 -8.33
N GLU A 159 -9.57 1.12 -8.77
CA GLU A 159 -8.39 1.91 -8.38
C GLU A 159 -8.67 2.76 -7.13
N ILE A 160 -9.24 2.13 -6.10
CA ILE A 160 -9.64 2.85 -4.88
C ILE A 160 -8.61 2.67 -3.76
N ASP A 161 -8.48 3.71 -2.94
CA ASP A 161 -7.85 3.64 -1.65
C ASP A 161 -8.91 3.30 -0.59
N THR A 162 -8.99 2.03 -0.19
CA THR A 162 -9.99 1.57 0.79
C THR A 162 -9.81 2.20 2.17
N SER A 163 -8.64 2.73 2.50
CA SER A 163 -8.42 3.44 3.77
C SER A 163 -9.14 4.79 3.83
N SER A 164 -9.45 5.37 2.65
CA SER A 164 -10.20 6.63 2.52
C SER A 164 -11.71 6.44 2.53
N LEU A 165 -12.21 5.18 2.51
CA LEU A 165 -13.64 4.90 2.39
C LEU A 165 -14.40 5.35 3.65
N SER A 166 -15.33 6.26 3.45
CA SER A 166 -16.29 6.72 4.44
C SER A 166 -17.70 6.33 4.00
N VAL A 167 -18.43 5.69 4.87
CA VAL A 167 -19.82 5.26 4.59
C VAL A 167 -20.77 5.95 5.54
N LYS A 168 -21.78 6.59 4.96
CA LYS A 168 -22.87 7.23 5.69
C LYS A 168 -24.20 6.61 5.28
N ILE A 169 -25.07 6.43 6.24
CA ILE A 169 -26.42 5.90 5.99
C ILE A 169 -27.44 6.94 6.39
N THR A 170 -28.27 7.32 5.43
CA THR A 170 -29.40 8.22 5.66
C THR A 170 -30.71 7.46 5.52
N THR A 171 -31.74 7.89 6.27
CA THR A 171 -33.08 7.28 6.24
C THR A 171 -33.85 7.70 4.99
N SER A 172 -33.53 8.85 4.43
CA SER A 172 -34.12 9.39 3.20
C SER A 172 -33.20 10.45 2.59
N SER A 173 -33.43 10.86 1.35
CA SER A 173 -32.68 11.93 0.67
C SER A 173 -32.79 13.31 1.34
N SER A 174 -33.75 13.51 2.23
CA SER A 174 -33.94 14.73 3.01
C SER A 174 -33.40 14.65 4.44
N ASP A 175 -32.87 13.51 4.83
CA ASP A 175 -32.30 13.30 6.17
C ASP A 175 -30.88 13.87 6.22
N THR A 176 -30.68 14.86 7.12
CA THR A 176 -29.37 15.49 7.33
C THR A 176 -28.61 14.92 8.53
N SER A 177 -29.21 13.93 9.23
CA SER A 177 -28.64 13.32 10.44
C SER A 177 -27.59 12.24 10.14
N ASN A 178 -26.84 12.38 9.09
CA ASN A 178 -25.85 11.43 8.55
C ASN A 178 -25.07 10.67 9.62
N ALA A 179 -25.53 9.48 10.00
CA ALA A 179 -24.76 8.62 10.88
C ALA A 179 -23.59 8.01 10.12
N GLU A 180 -22.39 8.36 10.51
CA GLU A 180 -21.17 7.76 9.97
C GLU A 180 -21.00 6.34 10.53
N TRP A 181 -20.76 5.40 9.64
CA TRP A 181 -20.50 4.01 9.97
C TRP A 181 -19.01 3.74 9.94
N LYS A 182 -18.54 2.84 10.78
CA LYS A 182 -17.12 2.52 10.88
C LYS A 182 -16.81 1.21 10.16
N SER A 183 -15.69 1.16 9.47
CA SER A 183 -15.15 -0.09 8.95
C SER A 183 -14.74 -1.01 10.09
N SER A 184 -15.07 -2.29 10.00
CA SER A 184 -14.60 -3.31 10.93
C SER A 184 -14.02 -4.50 10.17
N LEU A 185 -12.89 -4.99 10.66
CA LEU A 185 -12.24 -6.22 10.16
C LEU A 185 -12.57 -7.42 11.03
N THR A 186 -13.09 -7.19 12.25
CA THR A 186 -13.35 -8.25 13.22
C THR A 186 -14.79 -8.19 13.74
N ALA A 187 -15.31 -9.35 14.14
CA ALA A 187 -16.59 -9.45 14.80
C ALA A 187 -16.53 -9.23 16.33
N ILE A 188 -15.32 -9.04 16.89
CA ILE A 188 -15.10 -8.97 18.34
C ILE A 188 -15.61 -7.63 18.88
N GLY A 189 -16.43 -7.69 19.93
CA GLY A 189 -16.99 -6.49 20.59
C GLY A 189 -18.13 -5.81 19.84
N LEU A 190 -18.62 -6.39 18.73
CA LEU A 190 -19.77 -5.89 18.00
C LEU A 190 -21.08 -6.41 18.59
N SER A 191 -22.12 -5.61 18.46
CA SER A 191 -23.50 -5.95 18.78
C SER A 191 -24.40 -5.73 17.56
N GLY A 192 -25.60 -6.29 17.57
CA GLY A 192 -26.59 -6.09 16.50
C GLY A 192 -27.05 -4.66 16.28
N THR A 193 -26.61 -3.70 17.12
CA THR A 193 -26.90 -2.26 17.01
C THR A 193 -25.69 -1.44 16.60
N SER A 194 -24.52 -2.05 16.46
CA SER A 194 -23.27 -1.36 16.08
C SER A 194 -23.34 -0.86 14.63
N ASN A 195 -23.06 0.41 14.40
CA ASN A 195 -23.00 1.01 13.07
C ASN A 195 -21.65 0.66 12.41
N VAL A 196 -21.57 -0.52 11.84
CA VAL A 196 -20.36 -1.05 11.20
C VAL A 196 -20.64 -1.58 9.81
N TYR A 197 -19.63 -1.48 8.95
CA TYR A 197 -19.62 -2.10 7.64
C TYR A 197 -18.33 -2.90 7.43
N TYR A 198 -18.38 -3.84 6.52
CA TYR A 198 -17.28 -4.70 6.15
C TYR A 198 -16.90 -4.44 4.69
N ILE A 199 -15.61 -4.40 4.40
CA ILE A 199 -15.09 -4.30 3.04
C ILE A 199 -14.73 -5.71 2.58
N VAL A 200 -15.26 -6.11 1.45
CA VAL A 200 -15.03 -7.43 0.87
C VAL A 200 -14.55 -7.26 -0.56
N PRO A 201 -13.53 -8.01 -1.00
CA PRO A 201 -13.11 -7.95 -2.38
C PRO A 201 -14.21 -8.51 -3.30
N ALA A 202 -14.40 -7.86 -4.45
CA ALA A 202 -15.33 -8.25 -5.50
C ALA A 202 -14.58 -8.54 -6.81
N GLU A 203 -15.29 -9.01 -7.82
CA GLU A 203 -14.73 -9.33 -9.13
C GLU A 203 -14.13 -8.09 -9.83
N GLY A 204 -13.10 -8.32 -10.65
CA GLY A 204 -12.45 -7.26 -11.42
C GLY A 204 -11.65 -6.27 -10.58
N GLY A 205 -11.15 -6.69 -9.41
CA GLY A 205 -10.34 -5.85 -8.52
C GLY A 205 -11.15 -4.79 -7.77
N LYS A 206 -12.47 -4.87 -7.79
CA LYS A 206 -13.39 -3.96 -7.08
C LYS A 206 -13.58 -4.38 -5.63
N TYR A 207 -14.28 -3.53 -4.88
CA TYR A 207 -14.65 -3.78 -3.49
C TYR A 207 -16.15 -3.65 -3.29
N GLU A 208 -16.68 -4.45 -2.40
CA GLU A 208 -18.08 -4.47 -2.01
C GLU A 208 -18.20 -4.08 -0.53
N ILE A 209 -19.19 -3.28 -0.22
CA ILE A 209 -19.55 -2.93 1.14
C ILE A 209 -20.63 -3.88 1.63
N GLN A 210 -20.39 -4.57 2.73
CA GLN A 210 -21.38 -5.42 3.39
C GLN A 210 -21.74 -4.85 4.74
N PHE A 211 -22.99 -5.08 5.15
CA PHE A 211 -23.53 -4.58 6.41
C PHE A 211 -23.92 -5.73 7.33
N GLY A 212 -24.12 -5.42 8.60
CA GLY A 212 -24.52 -6.40 9.59
C GLY A 212 -25.91 -7.00 9.35
N ASP A 213 -26.15 -8.14 9.98
CA ASP A 213 -27.39 -8.94 9.91
C ASP A 213 -28.28 -8.77 11.15
N GLY A 214 -27.93 -7.87 12.08
CA GLY A 214 -28.61 -7.69 13.36
C GLY A 214 -27.98 -8.49 14.51
N VAL A 215 -26.95 -9.30 14.22
CA VAL A 215 -26.13 -9.99 15.23
C VAL A 215 -24.73 -9.37 15.25
N LEU A 216 -24.09 -9.29 14.10
CA LEU A 216 -22.75 -8.71 13.89
C LEU A 216 -22.87 -7.39 13.13
N GLY A 217 -23.39 -6.37 13.81
CA GLY A 217 -23.64 -5.06 13.23
C GLY A 217 -25.12 -4.83 12.88
N ARG A 218 -25.46 -3.55 12.71
CA ARG A 218 -26.80 -3.11 12.43
C ARG A 218 -27.20 -3.45 10.99
N PRO A 219 -28.40 -4.06 10.75
CA PRO A 219 -28.89 -4.29 9.41
C PRO A 219 -29.40 -2.98 8.77
N LEU A 220 -29.37 -2.93 7.46
CA LEU A 220 -30.01 -1.86 6.69
C LEU A 220 -31.53 -2.04 6.64
N ILE A 221 -32.23 -0.92 6.53
CA ILE A 221 -33.68 -0.87 6.44
C ILE A 221 -34.06 -0.45 5.00
N ASN A 222 -35.18 -0.96 4.50
CA ASN A 222 -35.69 -0.62 3.18
C ASN A 222 -35.83 0.89 3.01
N GLY A 223 -35.31 1.41 1.89
CA GLY A 223 -35.32 2.83 1.59
C GLY A 223 -34.16 3.64 2.17
N ASN A 224 -33.26 3.01 2.99
CA ASN A 224 -32.02 3.67 3.37
C ASN A 224 -31.22 4.04 2.12
N ILE A 225 -30.43 5.10 2.22
CA ILE A 225 -29.46 5.50 1.20
C ILE A 225 -28.08 5.31 1.81
N VAL A 226 -27.29 4.46 1.15
CA VAL A 226 -25.87 4.26 1.45
C VAL A 226 -25.08 5.25 0.61
N GLU A 227 -24.43 6.19 1.26
CA GLU A 227 -23.48 7.12 0.67
C GLU A 227 -22.08 6.63 0.94
N ALA A 228 -21.39 6.16 -0.09
CA ALA A 228 -20.01 5.70 -0.04
C ALA A 228 -19.11 6.75 -0.69
N THR A 229 -18.26 7.39 0.10
CA THR A 229 -17.28 8.37 -0.39
C THR A 229 -15.88 7.79 -0.22
N TYR A 230 -15.12 7.76 -1.30
CA TYR A 230 -13.77 7.19 -1.33
C TYR A 230 -12.88 7.96 -2.32
N ARG A 231 -11.58 7.71 -2.25
CA ARG A 231 -10.60 8.30 -3.14
C ARG A 231 -10.18 7.29 -4.21
N LYS A 232 -10.28 7.69 -5.47
CA LYS A 232 -9.68 7.00 -6.62
C LYS A 232 -8.29 7.58 -6.82
N CYS A 233 -7.24 6.76 -6.73
CA CYS A 233 -5.85 7.19 -6.72
C CYS A 233 -5.03 6.57 -7.86
N ASN A 234 -3.85 7.14 -8.11
CA ASN A 234 -2.91 6.69 -9.15
C ASN A 234 -1.70 5.93 -8.59
N ALA A 235 -1.88 5.27 -7.44
CA ALA A 235 -0.84 4.48 -6.78
C ALA A 235 0.43 5.33 -6.49
N ASN A 236 1.60 4.87 -6.93
CA ASN A 236 2.89 5.52 -6.66
C ASN A 236 3.27 6.63 -7.64
N VAL A 237 2.47 6.89 -8.68
CA VAL A 237 2.84 7.82 -9.76
C VAL A 237 2.94 9.27 -9.26
N ALA A 238 2.19 9.63 -8.22
CA ALA A 238 2.22 10.96 -7.62
C ALA A 238 3.19 11.09 -6.43
N ASN A 239 3.99 10.06 -6.14
CA ASN A 239 5.06 10.18 -5.15
C ASN A 239 6.08 11.22 -5.59
N GLU A 240 6.77 11.83 -4.60
CA GLU A 240 7.78 12.88 -4.78
C GLU A 240 7.23 14.24 -5.24
N ALA A 241 5.90 14.39 -5.43
CA ALA A 241 5.31 15.70 -5.66
C ALA A 241 5.68 16.68 -4.52
N ALA A 242 6.27 17.82 -4.89
CA ALA A 242 6.79 18.77 -3.92
C ALA A 242 6.25 20.20 -4.10
N VAL A 243 5.52 20.47 -5.19
CA VAL A 243 4.96 21.78 -5.47
C VAL A 243 3.45 21.67 -5.64
N PHE A 244 2.70 22.33 -4.78
CA PHE A 244 1.25 22.30 -4.81
C PHE A 244 0.67 23.70 -4.98
N VAL A 245 -0.38 23.80 -5.78
CA VAL A 245 -1.14 25.02 -6.00
C VAL A 245 -2.58 24.77 -5.57
N ASN A 246 -3.14 25.69 -4.78
CA ASN A 246 -4.53 25.63 -4.42
C ASN A 246 -5.42 25.84 -5.67
N SER A 247 -6.31 24.90 -5.94
CA SER A 247 -7.20 24.96 -7.11
C SER A 247 -8.54 25.62 -6.78
N ASP A 248 -8.95 25.53 -5.53
CA ASP A 248 -10.24 26.02 -5.04
C ASP A 248 -10.07 27.31 -4.25
N ASN A 249 -11.06 28.23 -4.33
CA ASN A 249 -11.14 29.33 -3.40
C ASN A 249 -11.55 28.83 -2.01
N ILE A 250 -10.70 29.05 -1.01
CA ILE A 250 -11.03 28.69 0.37
C ILE A 250 -11.97 29.76 0.94
N GLN A 251 -13.25 29.41 1.10
CA GLN A 251 -14.32 30.30 1.57
C GLN A 251 -14.38 31.65 0.78
N GLY A 252 -14.13 31.57 -0.54
CA GLY A 252 -14.12 32.74 -1.43
C GLY A 252 -12.79 33.51 -1.46
N HIS A 253 -11.78 33.08 -0.72
CA HIS A 253 -10.44 33.68 -0.74
C HIS A 253 -9.53 32.88 -1.69
N GLY A 254 -9.10 33.54 -2.79
CA GLY A 254 -8.25 32.93 -3.83
C GLY A 254 -6.76 33.21 -3.64
N ASN A 255 -6.37 34.16 -2.79
CA ASN A 255 -4.96 34.42 -2.52
C ASN A 255 -4.45 33.50 -1.42
N VAL A 256 -3.98 32.33 -1.82
CA VAL A 256 -3.52 31.24 -0.94
C VAL A 256 -2.11 30.88 -1.33
N VAL A 257 -1.19 30.91 -0.37
CA VAL A 257 0.17 30.43 -0.53
C VAL A 257 0.28 29.06 0.11
N VAL A 258 0.79 28.09 -0.64
CA VAL A 258 1.01 26.72 -0.19
C VAL A 258 2.51 26.47 -0.14
N THR A 259 3.01 26.09 1.03
CA THR A 259 4.42 25.73 1.23
C THR A 259 4.51 24.26 1.60
N THR A 260 5.23 23.47 0.84
CA THR A 260 5.38 22.03 1.11
C THR A 260 6.33 21.80 2.27
N THR A 261 5.86 21.14 3.30
CA THR A 261 6.65 20.73 4.47
C THR A 261 7.24 19.33 4.27
N SER A 262 6.45 18.44 3.64
CA SER A 262 6.91 17.10 3.25
C SER A 262 6.36 16.76 1.87
N SER A 263 7.25 16.32 0.96
CA SER A 263 6.85 15.86 -0.38
C SER A 263 5.93 14.63 -0.29
N ALA A 264 5.17 14.41 -1.35
CA ALA A 264 4.24 13.30 -1.43
C ALA A 264 4.96 11.95 -1.37
N SER A 265 4.47 11.04 -0.55
CA SER A 265 5.00 9.68 -0.39
C SER A 265 3.93 8.71 0.07
N GLY A 266 4.23 7.42 0.07
CA GLY A 266 3.32 6.36 0.56
C GLY A 266 2.26 5.90 -0.44
N GLY A 267 2.22 6.48 -1.65
CA GLY A 267 1.41 5.96 -2.74
C GLY A 267 1.94 4.61 -3.21
N GLY A 268 1.05 3.64 -3.46
CA GLY A 268 1.44 2.29 -3.82
C GLY A 268 0.36 1.54 -4.59
N PHE A 269 0.80 0.59 -5.42
CA PHE A 269 -0.11 -0.30 -6.14
C PHE A 269 -0.83 -1.26 -5.21
N ALA A 270 -1.97 -1.76 -5.66
CA ALA A 270 -2.67 -2.85 -5.00
C ALA A 270 -1.76 -4.08 -4.82
N GLU A 271 -2.01 -4.85 -3.78
CA GLU A 271 -1.21 -6.03 -3.43
C GLU A 271 -1.06 -7.00 -4.61
N SER A 272 0.18 -7.45 -4.85
CA SER A 272 0.48 -8.38 -5.93
C SER A 272 -0.05 -9.79 -5.64
N ASN A 273 -0.30 -10.57 -6.70
CA ASN A 273 -0.77 -11.95 -6.57
C ASN A 273 0.15 -12.81 -5.70
N ASN A 274 1.47 -12.66 -5.84
CA ASN A 274 2.44 -13.41 -5.04
C ASN A 274 2.41 -13.01 -3.56
N SER A 275 2.20 -11.72 -3.28
CA SER A 275 2.05 -11.22 -1.91
C SER A 275 0.78 -11.78 -1.26
N ILE A 276 -0.36 -11.79 -1.98
CA ILE A 276 -1.62 -12.35 -1.49
C ILE A 276 -1.45 -13.84 -1.14
N LYS A 277 -0.86 -14.63 -2.05
CA LYS A 277 -0.59 -16.05 -1.83
C LYS A 277 0.26 -16.31 -0.58
N PHE A 278 1.23 -15.44 -0.33
CA PHE A 278 2.12 -15.56 0.82
C PHE A 278 1.47 -15.11 2.13
N ASN A 279 0.71 -14.01 2.09
CA ASN A 279 0.17 -13.37 3.29
C ASN A 279 -1.16 -13.97 3.76
N ALA A 280 -2.04 -14.40 2.85
CA ALA A 280 -3.36 -14.89 3.21
C ALA A 280 -3.33 -16.11 4.17
N PRO A 281 -2.51 -17.16 3.94
CA PRO A 281 -2.39 -18.26 4.90
C PRO A 281 -1.79 -17.84 6.23
N LYS A 282 -0.82 -16.90 6.23
CA LYS A 282 -0.20 -16.37 7.45
C LYS A 282 -1.18 -15.58 8.30
N SER A 283 -2.00 -14.74 7.66
CA SER A 283 -3.04 -13.96 8.35
C SER A 283 -4.02 -14.87 9.09
N LEU A 284 -4.45 -15.97 8.45
CA LEU A 284 -5.31 -16.95 9.09
C LEU A 284 -4.62 -17.62 10.30
N ALA A 285 -3.34 -17.94 10.19
CA ALA A 285 -2.58 -18.57 11.28
C ALA A 285 -2.44 -17.66 12.51
N ILE A 286 -2.29 -16.35 12.29
CA ILE A 286 -2.09 -15.32 13.33
C ILE A 286 -3.40 -15.04 14.09
N GLN A 287 -4.57 -15.15 13.46
CA GLN A 287 -5.89 -14.88 14.05
C GLN A 287 -5.99 -13.50 14.74
N ASP A 288 -5.39 -12.46 14.18
CA ASP A 288 -5.35 -11.09 14.72
C ASP A 288 -4.77 -11.01 16.15
N ARG A 289 -3.78 -11.85 16.48
CA ARG A 289 -3.07 -11.87 17.76
C ARG A 289 -1.58 -11.73 17.55
N THR A 290 -0.90 -11.01 18.45
CA THR A 290 0.56 -10.80 18.41
C THR A 290 1.21 -11.59 19.54
N VAL A 291 1.65 -12.82 19.26
CA VAL A 291 2.29 -13.72 20.23
C VAL A 291 3.78 -13.89 19.92
N THR A 292 4.08 -14.15 18.66
CA THR A 292 5.47 -14.30 18.19
C THR A 292 5.98 -13.01 17.53
N THR A 293 7.29 -12.84 17.44
CA THR A 293 7.89 -11.69 16.74
C THR A 293 7.43 -11.55 15.29
N ASP A 294 7.17 -12.68 14.62
CA ASP A 294 6.69 -12.71 13.25
C ASP A 294 5.21 -12.29 13.13
N ASP A 295 4.39 -12.55 14.15
CA ASP A 295 3.00 -12.08 14.22
C ASP A 295 2.98 -10.54 14.24
N TYR A 296 3.80 -9.93 15.13
CA TYR A 296 3.94 -8.46 15.20
C TYR A 296 4.36 -7.87 13.85
N LYS A 297 5.39 -8.45 13.20
CA LYS A 297 5.86 -7.99 11.90
C LYS A 297 4.78 -8.07 10.85
N THR A 298 4.04 -9.19 10.81
CA THR A 298 3.02 -9.43 9.80
C THR A 298 1.83 -8.49 9.98
N ILE A 299 1.30 -8.37 11.20
CA ILE A 299 0.16 -7.50 11.50
C ILE A 299 0.51 -6.03 11.23
N LEU A 300 1.68 -5.58 11.65
CA LEU A 300 2.09 -4.20 11.44
C LEU A 300 2.32 -3.87 9.96
N LYS A 301 2.93 -4.78 9.20
CA LYS A 301 3.06 -4.61 7.75
C LYS A 301 1.72 -4.67 7.01
N GLN A 302 0.72 -5.34 7.57
CA GLN A 302 -0.64 -5.38 7.01
C GLN A 302 -1.40 -4.06 7.25
N GLU A 303 -1.26 -3.48 8.43
CA GLU A 303 -1.97 -2.25 8.79
C GLU A 303 -1.29 -0.99 8.25
N PHE A 304 0.02 -0.89 8.41
CA PHE A 304 0.78 0.30 8.07
C PHE A 304 1.59 0.11 6.78
N ASN A 305 1.11 0.66 5.67
CA ASN A 305 1.72 0.49 4.34
C ASN A 305 3.02 1.29 4.15
N ASP A 306 3.26 2.27 5.00
CA ASP A 306 4.44 3.14 5.00
C ASP A 306 5.64 2.53 5.74
N ILE A 307 5.50 1.33 6.29
CA ILE A 307 6.63 0.59 6.88
C ILE A 307 7.49 -0.02 5.77
N GLU A 308 8.77 0.31 5.76
CA GLU A 308 9.78 -0.29 4.89
C GLU A 308 10.37 -1.54 5.54
N ALA A 309 10.96 -1.38 6.70
CA ALA A 309 11.55 -2.47 7.46
C ALA A 309 11.06 -2.48 8.92
N ILE A 310 11.04 -3.66 9.52
CA ILE A 310 10.59 -3.84 10.90
C ILE A 310 11.40 -4.93 11.60
N ASN A 311 11.85 -4.61 12.79
CA ASN A 311 12.45 -5.58 13.70
C ASN A 311 11.70 -5.61 15.02
N VAL A 312 11.44 -6.81 15.54
CA VAL A 312 10.72 -7.04 16.79
C VAL A 312 11.51 -8.01 17.64
N TYR A 313 11.71 -7.66 18.88
CA TYR A 313 12.44 -8.50 19.86
C TYR A 313 11.91 -8.29 21.28
N GLY A 314 12.16 -9.26 22.14
CA GLY A 314 11.75 -9.19 23.55
C GLY A 314 12.55 -8.14 24.32
N GLY A 315 11.91 -7.52 25.32
CA GLY A 315 12.58 -6.52 26.15
C GLY A 315 13.74 -7.08 26.98
N GLU A 316 13.83 -8.41 27.14
CA GLU A 316 14.96 -9.07 27.77
C GLU A 316 16.28 -8.94 26.98
N GLU A 317 16.17 -8.73 25.65
CA GLU A 317 17.32 -8.52 24.77
C GLU A 317 17.80 -7.05 24.76
N ALA A 318 17.05 -6.15 25.39
CA ALA A 318 17.42 -4.75 25.46
C ALA A 318 18.57 -4.50 26.44
N ASN A 319 19.29 -3.42 26.24
CA ASN A 319 20.34 -2.96 27.17
C ASN A 319 20.05 -1.53 27.65
N PRO A 320 19.59 -1.32 28.92
CA PRO A 320 19.32 -2.33 29.95
C PRO A 320 18.03 -3.15 29.63
N PRO A 321 17.90 -4.39 30.16
CA PRO A 321 16.73 -5.25 29.94
C PRO A 321 15.42 -4.62 30.43
N GLU A 322 14.38 -4.65 29.60
CA GLU A 322 13.02 -4.16 29.90
C GLU A 322 12.03 -5.34 29.93
N PHE A 323 11.93 -6.08 31.03
CA PHE A 323 11.05 -7.25 31.14
C PHE A 323 9.57 -6.88 31.00
N GLY A 324 8.77 -7.78 30.40
CA GLY A 324 7.34 -7.57 30.14
C GLY A 324 7.06 -6.63 28.98
N ARG A 325 8.06 -6.31 28.18
CA ARG A 325 7.93 -5.47 26.99
C ARG A 325 8.34 -6.21 25.73
N VAL A 326 7.73 -5.79 24.63
CA VAL A 326 8.18 -6.10 23.27
C VAL A 326 8.62 -4.80 22.62
N LEU A 327 9.85 -4.78 22.13
CA LEU A 327 10.45 -3.63 21.47
C LEU A 327 10.26 -3.79 19.96
N ILE A 328 9.71 -2.75 19.35
CA ILE A 328 9.36 -2.70 17.93
C ILE A 328 10.17 -1.57 17.31
N SER A 329 11.17 -1.91 16.51
CA SER A 329 11.94 -0.95 15.75
C SER A 329 11.46 -0.93 14.33
N ILE A 330 11.05 0.23 13.83
CA ILE A 330 10.40 0.40 12.52
C ILE A 330 11.20 1.41 11.72
N ASP A 331 11.39 1.11 10.46
CA ASP A 331 11.85 2.04 9.45
C ASP A 331 10.69 2.41 8.53
N LEU A 332 10.47 3.70 8.33
CA LEU A 332 9.40 4.22 7.48
C LEU A 332 9.99 4.63 6.12
N LYS A 333 9.22 4.39 5.07
CA LYS A 333 9.57 4.84 3.72
C LYS A 333 9.72 6.37 3.69
N ASN A 334 10.87 6.83 3.20
CA ASN A 334 11.17 8.25 3.01
C ASN A 334 11.09 9.13 4.28
N ALA A 335 11.42 8.59 5.46
CA ALA A 335 11.43 9.35 6.69
C ALA A 335 12.64 9.01 7.56
N ASP A 336 13.35 10.02 8.05
CA ASP A 336 14.52 9.88 8.94
C ASP A 336 14.12 9.63 10.42
N GLY A 337 13.06 8.87 10.68
CA GLY A 337 12.59 8.53 12.02
C GLY A 337 11.08 8.48 12.14
N ILE A 338 10.58 8.06 13.29
CA ILE A 338 9.15 7.89 13.53
C ILE A 338 8.63 9.04 14.41
N PRO A 339 7.64 9.83 13.95
CA PRO A 339 6.99 10.83 14.78
C PRO A 339 6.36 10.22 16.04
N ASN A 340 6.44 10.90 17.19
CA ASN A 340 5.90 10.38 18.45
C ASN A 340 4.40 10.07 18.39
N SER A 341 3.64 10.83 17.61
CA SER A 341 2.22 10.55 17.36
C SER A 341 2.02 9.22 16.66
N LYS A 342 2.86 8.90 15.66
CA LYS A 342 2.82 7.63 14.92
C LYS A 342 3.25 6.45 15.81
N LYS A 343 4.28 6.63 16.66
CA LYS A 343 4.68 5.61 17.64
C LYS A 343 3.50 5.24 18.53
N LYS A 344 2.79 6.24 19.05
CA LYS A 344 1.63 6.03 19.91
C LYS A 344 0.50 5.28 19.21
N ILE A 345 0.19 5.63 17.96
CA ILE A 345 -0.82 4.93 17.16
C ILE A 345 -0.46 3.46 16.97
N ILE A 346 0.79 3.16 16.67
CA ILE A 346 1.29 1.79 16.49
C ILE A 346 1.26 1.02 17.83
N GLU A 347 1.70 1.64 18.92
CA GLU A 347 1.66 1.02 20.26
C GLU A 347 0.23 0.69 20.67
N ASP A 348 -0.71 1.62 20.53
CA ASP A 348 -2.12 1.41 20.88
C ASP A 348 -2.76 0.32 20.00
N PHE A 349 -2.46 0.30 18.71
CA PHE A 349 -2.92 -0.74 17.79
C PHE A 349 -2.45 -2.14 18.17
N VAL A 350 -1.17 -2.28 18.51
CA VAL A 350 -0.57 -3.55 18.90
C VAL A 350 -1.02 -3.97 20.31
N GLN A 351 -1.17 -3.01 21.25
CA GLN A 351 -1.57 -3.29 22.62
C GLN A 351 -2.92 -4.01 22.70
N LEU A 352 -3.86 -3.71 21.80
CA LEU A 352 -5.15 -4.41 21.72
C LEU A 352 -5.04 -5.89 21.32
N ARG A 353 -3.91 -6.28 20.73
CA ARG A 353 -3.64 -7.61 20.18
C ARG A 353 -2.59 -8.39 20.96
N ALA A 354 -1.87 -7.71 21.83
CA ALA A 354 -0.79 -8.27 22.64
C ALA A 354 -1.32 -9.15 23.77
N PRO A 355 -0.59 -10.19 24.19
CA PRO A 355 -0.93 -10.98 25.37
C PRO A 355 -1.00 -10.14 26.64
N LEU A 356 -1.83 -10.56 27.60
CA LEU A 356 -1.91 -9.92 28.92
C LEU A 356 -0.54 -9.88 29.59
N GLY A 357 -0.13 -8.69 30.05
CA GLY A 357 1.15 -8.50 30.72
C GLY A 357 2.32 -8.14 29.81
N ILE A 358 2.11 -8.11 28.48
CA ILE A 358 3.09 -7.62 27.52
C ILE A 358 2.70 -6.22 27.04
N THR A 359 3.65 -5.28 27.14
CA THR A 359 3.47 -3.90 26.68
C THR A 359 4.36 -3.64 25.47
N PRO A 360 3.80 -3.34 24.29
CA PRO A 360 4.59 -2.95 23.13
C PRO A 360 5.18 -1.55 23.32
N LYS A 361 6.37 -1.35 22.80
CA LYS A 361 7.07 -0.06 22.81
C LYS A 361 7.76 0.12 21.46
N VAL A 362 7.41 1.19 20.76
CA VAL A 362 8.05 1.55 19.49
C VAL A 362 9.30 2.38 19.76
N ILE A 363 10.41 1.96 19.18
CA ILE A 363 11.71 2.63 19.31
C ILE A 363 12.23 3.05 17.94
N ASP A 364 13.07 4.10 17.94
CA ASP A 364 13.73 4.53 16.71
C ASP A 364 14.77 3.53 16.25
N PRO A 365 14.90 3.27 14.95
CA PRO A 365 15.94 2.42 14.42
C PRO A 365 17.33 3.08 14.55
N SER A 366 18.36 2.25 14.70
CA SER A 366 19.74 2.72 14.63
C SER A 366 20.27 2.48 13.22
N PHE A 367 20.54 3.56 12.50
CA PHE A 367 21.01 3.50 11.10
C PHE A 367 22.55 3.37 11.04
N LEU A 368 22.99 2.51 10.15
CA LEU A 368 24.36 2.45 9.68
C LEU A 368 24.36 2.88 8.20
N TYR A 369 24.91 4.04 7.92
CA TYR A 369 25.01 4.56 6.55
C TYR A 369 26.22 3.97 5.84
N VAL A 370 26.05 3.63 4.58
CA VAL A 370 27.08 3.05 3.74
C VAL A 370 27.35 3.97 2.56
N ASP A 371 28.46 4.66 2.57
CA ASP A 371 28.91 5.48 1.45
C ASP A 371 29.72 4.63 0.49
N VAL A 372 29.27 4.56 -0.76
CA VAL A 372 29.93 3.79 -1.82
C VAL A 372 30.52 4.74 -2.83
N THR A 373 31.84 4.69 -3.01
CA THR A 373 32.53 5.36 -4.12
C THR A 373 33.01 4.29 -5.08
N SER A 374 32.48 4.30 -6.29
CA SER A 374 32.81 3.31 -7.33
C SER A 374 33.52 3.98 -8.50
N LYS A 375 34.67 3.44 -8.89
CA LYS A 375 35.36 3.78 -10.11
C LYS A 375 35.19 2.65 -11.12
N VAL A 376 34.45 2.92 -12.19
CA VAL A 376 34.07 1.92 -13.19
C VAL A 376 34.91 2.12 -14.45
N LEU A 377 35.53 1.04 -14.91
CA LEU A 377 36.22 0.99 -16.20
C LEU A 377 35.32 0.28 -17.23
N TYR A 378 35.01 0.95 -18.33
CA TYR A 378 34.17 0.40 -19.37
C TYR A 378 34.80 0.55 -20.78
N ASN A 379 34.33 -0.25 -21.72
CA ASN A 379 34.80 -0.21 -23.11
C ASN A 379 33.83 0.60 -23.98
N PRO A 380 34.22 1.84 -24.43
CA PRO A 380 33.35 2.70 -25.23
C PRO A 380 33.02 2.14 -26.60
N ASN A 381 33.75 1.12 -27.09
CA ASN A 381 33.46 0.48 -28.38
C ASN A 381 32.35 -0.58 -28.33
N VAL A 382 31.90 -0.95 -27.15
CA VAL A 382 30.86 -1.98 -26.94
C VAL A 382 29.50 -1.34 -26.63
N THR A 383 29.47 -0.07 -26.27
CA THR A 383 28.25 0.65 -25.91
C THR A 383 28.08 1.91 -26.73
N THR A 384 26.83 2.34 -26.94
CA THR A 384 26.48 3.65 -27.50
C THR A 384 26.19 4.69 -26.41
N LYS A 385 26.23 4.27 -25.12
CA LYS A 385 25.95 5.13 -23.97
C LYS A 385 27.13 6.08 -23.70
N SER A 386 26.80 7.28 -23.30
CA SER A 386 27.77 8.28 -22.80
C SER A 386 28.22 7.95 -21.37
N ASP A 387 29.28 8.60 -20.90
CA ASP A 387 29.83 8.47 -19.56
C ASP A 387 28.73 8.70 -18.50
N SER A 388 27.90 9.73 -18.67
CA SER A 388 26.80 10.06 -17.74
C SER A 388 25.66 9.02 -17.75
N GLU A 389 25.40 8.40 -18.89
CA GLU A 389 24.42 7.31 -18.97
C GLU A 389 24.93 6.04 -18.28
N ILE A 390 26.22 5.70 -18.42
CA ILE A 390 26.84 4.59 -17.67
C ILE A 390 26.82 4.89 -16.17
N GLU A 391 27.13 6.11 -15.74
CA GLU A 391 27.05 6.53 -14.34
C GLU A 391 25.63 6.35 -13.78
N THR A 392 24.59 6.72 -14.55
CA THR A 392 23.19 6.55 -14.17
C THR A 392 22.83 5.07 -14.01
N VAL A 393 23.26 4.22 -14.95
CA VAL A 393 23.01 2.77 -14.92
C VAL A 393 23.69 2.13 -13.71
N VAL A 394 24.94 2.49 -13.43
CA VAL A 394 25.68 1.99 -12.26
C VAL A 394 25.05 2.46 -10.96
N SER A 395 24.68 3.74 -10.86
CA SER A 395 23.99 4.29 -9.70
C SER A 395 22.66 3.58 -9.44
N ALA A 396 21.88 3.31 -10.49
CA ALA A 396 20.64 2.54 -10.40
C ALA A 396 20.90 1.10 -9.90
N ALA A 397 21.96 0.43 -10.38
CA ALA A 397 22.31 -0.92 -9.95
C ALA A 397 22.74 -0.95 -8.47
N ILE A 398 23.48 0.05 -7.99
CA ILE A 398 23.86 0.20 -6.58
C ILE A 398 22.60 0.38 -5.71
N ASN A 399 21.70 1.28 -6.12
CA ASN A 399 20.46 1.55 -5.39
C ASN A 399 19.54 0.32 -5.36
N THR A 400 19.40 -0.39 -6.47
CA THR A 400 18.63 -1.64 -6.53
C THR A 400 19.22 -2.70 -5.59
N HIS A 401 20.55 -2.88 -5.64
CA HIS A 401 21.22 -3.81 -4.73
C HIS A 401 21.05 -3.42 -3.26
N ALA A 402 21.10 -2.12 -2.94
CA ALA A 402 20.85 -1.62 -1.59
C ALA A 402 19.43 -1.94 -1.13
N THR A 403 18.42 -1.63 -1.94
CA THR A 403 17.01 -1.90 -1.62
C THR A 403 16.72 -3.39 -1.43
N ASP A 404 17.30 -4.24 -2.29
CA ASP A 404 17.01 -5.68 -2.26
C ASP A 404 17.75 -6.44 -1.16
N THR A 405 18.90 -5.92 -0.69
CA THR A 405 19.80 -6.73 0.17
C THR A 405 20.32 -6.05 1.42
N ILE A 406 20.29 -4.71 1.50
CA ILE A 406 20.94 -3.95 2.58
C ILE A 406 19.93 -3.17 3.42
N ASN A 407 18.87 -2.65 2.82
CA ASN A 407 17.86 -1.84 3.49
C ASN A 407 16.88 -2.69 4.31
N ASP A 408 17.42 -3.51 5.22
CA ASP A 408 16.63 -4.28 6.19
C ASP A 408 17.42 -4.42 7.49
N PHE A 409 16.71 -4.70 8.58
CA PHE A 409 17.35 -4.93 9.88
C PHE A 409 18.27 -6.15 9.86
N ASN A 410 19.42 -6.01 10.45
CA ASN A 410 20.46 -7.06 10.52
C ASN A 410 20.98 -7.55 9.15
N ALA A 411 20.78 -6.75 8.12
CA ALA A 411 21.29 -7.02 6.77
C ALA A 411 22.83 -7.05 6.78
N LYS A 412 23.40 -7.87 5.88
CA LYS A 412 24.85 -8.02 5.77
C LYS A 412 25.35 -7.46 4.46
N LEU A 413 26.12 -6.38 4.51
CA LEU A 413 26.82 -5.88 3.35
C LEU A 413 27.90 -6.88 2.89
N ARG A 414 27.80 -7.35 1.66
CA ARG A 414 28.81 -8.18 1.01
C ARG A 414 29.38 -7.43 -0.20
N VAL A 415 30.58 -6.87 -0.02
CA VAL A 415 31.26 -6.06 -1.05
C VAL A 415 31.38 -6.80 -2.39
N SER A 416 31.68 -8.10 -2.36
CA SER A 416 31.77 -8.90 -3.58
C SER A 416 30.47 -9.02 -4.36
N LYS A 417 29.31 -9.02 -3.66
CA LYS A 417 28.01 -9.03 -4.35
C LYS A 417 27.64 -7.67 -4.91
N LEU A 418 27.98 -6.60 -4.18
CA LEU A 418 27.83 -5.23 -4.70
C LEU A 418 28.69 -5.02 -5.96
N SER A 419 29.98 -5.42 -5.93
CA SER A 419 30.85 -5.33 -7.11
C SER A 419 30.28 -6.14 -8.27
N ALA A 420 29.80 -7.37 -8.03
CA ALA A 420 29.18 -8.16 -9.08
C ALA A 420 27.90 -7.53 -9.65
N ALA A 421 27.09 -6.82 -8.83
CA ALA A 421 25.92 -6.10 -9.31
C ALA A 421 26.30 -4.89 -10.17
N ILE A 422 27.38 -4.19 -9.82
CA ILE A 422 27.93 -3.08 -10.61
C ILE A 422 28.48 -3.60 -11.95
N ASP A 423 29.28 -4.66 -11.92
CA ASP A 423 29.88 -5.24 -13.12
C ASP A 423 28.83 -5.81 -14.10
N ALA A 424 27.70 -6.28 -13.57
CA ALA A 424 26.57 -6.78 -14.34
C ALA A 424 25.60 -5.70 -14.85
N ALA A 425 25.76 -4.44 -14.44
CA ALA A 425 24.84 -3.35 -14.76
C ALA A 425 24.84 -3.00 -16.26
N ASP A 426 25.97 -3.15 -16.94
CA ASP A 426 26.06 -2.97 -18.39
C ASP A 426 27.14 -3.91 -18.98
N ALA A 427 26.89 -4.46 -20.17
CA ALA A 427 27.81 -5.38 -20.85
C ALA A 427 29.15 -4.74 -21.25
N SER A 428 29.24 -3.41 -21.29
CA SER A 428 30.46 -2.65 -21.58
C SER A 428 31.41 -2.54 -20.39
N ILE A 429 30.93 -2.79 -19.16
CA ILE A 429 31.74 -2.66 -17.95
C ILE A 429 32.74 -3.80 -17.89
N LEU A 430 34.01 -3.42 -17.72
CA LEU A 430 35.12 -4.38 -17.64
C LEU A 430 35.54 -4.70 -16.20
N ASN A 431 35.44 -3.70 -15.32
CA ASN A 431 35.88 -3.80 -13.93
C ASN A 431 35.36 -2.63 -13.11
N SER A 432 35.14 -2.84 -11.82
CA SER A 432 34.82 -1.80 -10.85
C SER A 432 35.77 -1.83 -9.65
N GLU A 433 36.26 -0.68 -9.24
CA GLU A 433 37.02 -0.48 -8.02
C GLU A 433 36.15 0.25 -7.00
N ASN A 434 35.77 -0.42 -5.90
CA ASN A 434 34.78 0.06 -4.96
C ASN A 434 35.43 0.38 -3.61
N SER A 435 35.27 1.62 -3.14
CA SER A 435 35.63 2.06 -1.78
C SER A 435 34.36 2.24 -0.96
N ILE A 436 34.32 1.64 0.22
CA ILE A 436 33.17 1.67 1.12
C ILE A 436 33.55 2.33 2.42
N LEU A 437 32.79 3.36 2.81
CA LEU A 437 32.92 4.03 4.09
C LEU A 437 31.63 3.82 4.90
N LEU A 438 31.77 3.36 6.13
CA LEU A 438 30.67 3.20 7.08
C LEU A 438 30.55 4.45 7.95
N GLN A 439 29.33 4.97 8.08
CA GLN A 439 29.03 6.13 8.91
C GLN A 439 27.90 5.83 9.89
N LYS A 440 28.05 6.27 11.13
CA LYS A 440 27.00 6.27 12.14
C LYS A 440 26.78 7.68 12.67
N LYS A 441 25.53 8.14 12.62
CA LYS A 441 25.15 9.45 13.13
C LYS A 441 24.58 9.30 14.54
N PHE A 442 24.92 10.20 15.44
CA PHE A 442 24.32 10.27 16.77
C PHE A 442 24.09 11.74 17.14
N THR A 443 23.07 11.99 17.94
CA THR A 443 22.78 13.32 18.49
C THR A 443 23.25 13.36 19.92
N PRO A 444 24.31 14.13 20.25
CA PRO A 444 24.81 14.23 21.62
C PRO A 444 23.81 14.95 22.50
N THR A 445 23.64 14.51 23.74
CA THR A 445 22.88 15.26 24.75
C THR A 445 23.68 16.48 25.16
N LEU A 446 23.14 17.65 24.88
CA LEU A 446 23.77 18.91 25.25
C LEU A 446 23.80 19.09 26.79
N ASN A 447 24.91 19.60 27.32
CA ASN A 447 25.14 19.85 28.76
C ASN A 447 25.11 18.63 29.67
N ALA A 448 25.33 17.42 29.13
CA ALA A 448 25.55 16.20 29.91
C ALA A 448 26.83 15.52 29.46
N SER A 449 27.61 15.01 30.42
CA SER A 449 28.71 14.13 30.09
C SER A 449 28.18 12.72 29.89
N GLY A 450 28.38 12.15 28.69
CA GLY A 450 27.91 10.83 28.33
C GLY A 450 29.01 10.04 27.58
N ASN A 451 29.06 8.74 27.82
CA ASN A 451 29.88 7.84 27.02
C ASN A 451 29.07 7.40 25.80
N HIS A 452 29.60 7.64 24.62
CA HIS A 452 29.01 7.17 23.36
C HIS A 452 29.88 6.01 22.84
N SER A 453 29.27 4.84 22.68
CA SER A 453 29.90 3.69 22.00
C SER A 453 29.40 3.67 20.56
N LEU A 454 30.33 3.63 19.61
CA LEU A 454 30.07 3.49 18.19
C LEU A 454 30.43 2.06 17.77
N ASP A 455 29.45 1.20 17.70
CA ASP A 455 29.60 -0.17 17.21
C ASP A 455 29.18 -0.22 15.73
N PHE A 456 30.04 -0.82 14.87
CA PHE A 456 29.87 -0.94 13.41
C PHE A 456 29.61 -2.38 13.00
#